data_4400f87f585083554f5c09d25a621bc5
#
_entry.id   4400f87f585083554f5c09d25a621bc5
#
_cell.length_a   1.000
_cell.length_b   1.000
_cell.length_c   1.000
_cell.angle_alpha   90.00
_cell.angle_beta   90.00
_cell.angle_gamma   90.00
#
_symmetry.space_group_name_H-M   'P 1'
#
loop_
_entity.id
_entity.type
_entity.pdbx_description
1 polymer ?
#
loop_
_entity_poly.entity_id
_entity_poly.type
_entity_poly.pdbx_seq_one_letter_code
_entity_poly.pdbx_strand_id
1 'polypeptide(L)'
;MQSSVYRKVEGEYSIKRQHAQSDAKIYKKNVYDENPKLSEIEDEINKVSLKSIKARIFSDDLSRQIEQDKLTLQLDRLSKEYDEQLEKLGLTRKDFEPKYECDKCKDTGYIGNKICSCFKQALINEAYKQSNIFKIKDENFETFDFGYYSSTNDKQKYGIEKSPLENIDAIRKLAYNFSHNLDDPAQKNLLFTGSTGLGKTFLANCVAAEAIKQGESVIYQTAPILLDKMVDYKFKFNKTEAEREEYEKIFDVDLLILDDLETEAMNSAKFSELFNILNTRLL
;
A
#
# COMPACT_ATOMS: atom_id res chain seq x y z
N MET A 1 5.30 4.25 25.68
CA MET A 1 5.38 5.53 24.90
C MET A 1 5.42 5.16 23.44
N GLN A 2 4.55 5.72 22.61
CA GLN A 2 4.62 5.50 21.17
C GLN A 2 5.92 6.12 20.63
N SER A 3 6.65 5.39 19.78
CA SER A 3 7.93 5.87 19.21
C SER A 3 7.74 7.14 18.38
N SER A 4 8.81 7.94 18.19
CA SER A 4 8.77 9.16 17.35
C SER A 4 8.35 8.83 15.91
N VAL A 5 8.76 7.67 15.40
CA VAL A 5 8.37 7.11 14.09
C VAL A 5 6.86 6.92 14.01
N TYR A 6 6.27 6.30 15.04
CA TYR A 6 4.82 6.06 15.08
C TYR A 6 4.01 7.36 15.00
N ARG A 7 4.33 8.33 15.84
CA ARG A 7 3.64 9.64 15.85
C ARG A 7 3.76 10.39 14.52
N LYS A 8 4.91 10.28 13.87
CA LYS A 8 5.11 10.90 12.55
C LYS A 8 4.21 10.27 11.50
N VAL A 9 4.22 8.93 11.38
CA VAL A 9 3.39 8.21 10.42
C VAL A 9 1.89 8.41 10.68
N GLU A 10 1.49 8.39 11.96
CA GLU A 10 0.09 8.69 12.36
C GLU A 10 -0.33 10.10 11.93
N GLY A 11 0.55 11.09 12.10
CA GLY A 11 0.33 12.45 11.63
C GLY A 11 0.17 12.53 10.11
N GLU A 12 1.02 11.83 9.35
CA GLU A 12 0.91 11.76 7.88
C GLU A 12 -0.41 11.14 7.43
N TYR A 13 -0.88 10.07 8.07
CA TYR A 13 -2.17 9.44 7.78
C TYR A 13 -3.36 10.36 8.09
N SER A 14 -3.29 11.08 9.20
CA SER A 14 -4.30 12.08 9.56
C SER A 14 -4.41 13.17 8.49
N ILE A 15 -3.26 13.70 8.02
CA ILE A 15 -3.19 14.72 6.98
C ILE A 15 -3.75 14.18 5.65
N LYS A 16 -3.33 12.99 5.20
CA LYS A 16 -3.84 12.35 3.97
C LYS A 16 -5.35 12.22 3.98
N ARG A 17 -5.89 11.71 5.10
CA ARG A 17 -7.32 11.55 5.27
C ARG A 17 -8.07 12.88 5.24
N GLN A 18 -7.55 13.91 5.89
CA GLN A 18 -8.13 15.26 5.87
C GLN A 18 -8.12 15.84 4.46
N HIS A 19 -7.03 15.68 3.70
CA HIS A 19 -6.94 16.11 2.31
C HIS A 19 -8.00 15.43 1.45
N ALA A 20 -8.09 14.08 1.48
CA ALA A 20 -9.11 13.35 0.73
C ALA A 20 -10.54 13.82 1.04
N GLN A 21 -10.84 14.08 2.33
CA GLN A 21 -12.15 14.58 2.75
C GLN A 21 -12.39 16.04 2.31
N SER A 22 -11.35 16.87 2.37
CA SER A 22 -11.44 18.27 1.94
C SER A 22 -11.64 18.36 0.43
N ASP A 23 -10.86 17.60 -0.34
CA ASP A 23 -10.94 17.60 -1.81
C ASP A 23 -12.32 17.13 -2.29
N ALA A 24 -12.88 16.12 -1.66
CA ALA A 24 -14.24 15.66 -1.96
C ALA A 24 -15.30 16.73 -1.67
N LYS A 25 -15.16 17.46 -0.55
CA LYS A 25 -16.06 18.56 -0.21
C LYS A 25 -15.95 19.74 -1.18
N ILE A 26 -14.71 20.10 -1.55
CA ILE A 26 -14.44 21.16 -2.52
C ILE A 26 -15.01 20.79 -3.87
N TYR A 27 -14.76 19.56 -4.33
CA TYR A 27 -15.31 19.06 -5.59
C TYR A 27 -16.84 19.09 -5.60
N LYS A 28 -17.50 18.58 -4.56
CA LYS A 28 -18.95 18.61 -4.42
C LYS A 28 -19.47 20.06 -4.46
N LYS A 29 -18.83 20.96 -3.72
CA LYS A 29 -19.20 22.38 -3.71
C LYS A 29 -19.12 22.99 -5.10
N ASN A 30 -18.03 22.78 -5.83
CA ASN A 30 -17.85 23.33 -7.18
C ASN A 30 -18.94 22.82 -8.14
N VAL A 31 -19.27 21.51 -8.10
CA VAL A 31 -20.36 20.95 -8.90
C VAL A 31 -21.70 21.57 -8.55
N TYR A 32 -21.96 21.86 -7.27
CA TYR A 32 -23.21 22.46 -6.82
C TYR A 32 -23.31 23.95 -7.17
N ASP A 33 -22.20 24.67 -7.09
CA ASP A 33 -22.14 26.09 -7.49
C ASP A 33 -22.44 26.26 -9.00
N GLU A 34 -22.00 25.27 -9.83
CA GLU A 34 -22.31 25.22 -11.25
C GLU A 34 -23.73 24.67 -11.55
N ASN A 35 -24.31 23.87 -10.63
CA ASN A 35 -25.59 23.21 -10.79
C ASN A 35 -26.48 23.39 -9.56
N PRO A 36 -27.05 24.59 -9.32
CA PRO A 36 -27.80 24.92 -8.10
C PRO A 36 -28.97 23.96 -7.81
N LYS A 37 -29.56 23.38 -8.85
CA LYS A 37 -30.66 22.42 -8.72
C LYS A 37 -30.29 21.18 -7.91
N LEU A 38 -29.03 20.70 -7.99
CA LEU A 38 -28.55 19.57 -7.15
C LEU A 38 -28.53 19.94 -5.67
N SER A 39 -28.11 21.17 -5.34
CA SER A 39 -28.14 21.68 -3.97
C SER A 39 -29.57 21.80 -3.43
N GLU A 40 -30.50 22.33 -4.25
CA GLU A 40 -31.91 22.45 -3.88
C GLU A 40 -32.55 21.11 -3.56
N ILE A 41 -32.32 20.08 -4.42
CA ILE A 41 -32.84 18.74 -4.20
C ILE A 41 -32.22 18.11 -2.94
N GLU A 42 -30.92 18.24 -2.72
CA GLU A 42 -30.27 17.71 -1.51
C GLU A 42 -30.79 18.39 -0.24
N ASP A 43 -31.02 19.70 -0.27
CA ASP A 43 -31.62 20.43 0.85
C ASP A 43 -33.06 19.95 1.15
N GLU A 44 -33.83 19.64 0.10
CA GLU A 44 -35.16 19.05 0.30
C GLU A 44 -35.08 17.62 0.87
N ILE A 45 -34.17 16.79 0.37
CA ILE A 45 -33.91 15.44 0.94
C ILE A 45 -33.58 15.57 2.42
N ASN A 46 -32.69 16.48 2.79
CA ASN A 46 -32.30 16.70 4.18
C ASN A 46 -33.47 17.16 5.06
N LYS A 47 -34.31 18.07 4.56
CA LYS A 47 -35.51 18.54 5.27
C LYS A 47 -36.52 17.42 5.49
N VAL A 48 -36.78 16.60 4.48
CA VAL A 48 -37.72 15.46 4.57
C VAL A 48 -37.15 14.37 5.48
N SER A 49 -35.85 14.08 5.40
CA SER A 49 -35.17 13.12 6.28
C SER A 49 -35.27 13.54 7.76
N LEU A 50 -35.05 14.82 8.06
CA LEU A 50 -35.22 15.35 9.42
C LEU A 50 -36.68 15.24 9.91
N LYS A 51 -37.68 15.48 9.04
CA LYS A 51 -39.10 15.26 9.38
C LYS A 51 -39.38 13.77 9.66
N SER A 52 -38.83 12.87 8.86
CA SER A 52 -39.00 11.42 9.06
C SER A 52 -38.42 10.97 10.40
N ILE A 53 -37.23 11.47 10.78
CA ILE A 53 -36.64 11.17 12.09
C ILE A 53 -37.49 11.72 13.24
N LYS A 54 -38.00 12.96 13.13
CA LYS A 54 -38.87 13.56 14.14
C LYS A 54 -40.19 12.76 14.27
N ALA A 55 -40.83 12.35 13.16
CA ALA A 55 -42.03 11.54 13.16
C ALA A 55 -41.82 10.18 13.86
N ARG A 56 -40.64 9.59 13.74
CA ARG A 56 -40.28 8.37 14.47
C ARG A 56 -40.21 8.52 15.97
N ILE A 57 -39.83 9.70 16.47
CA ILE A 57 -39.57 9.94 17.90
C ILE A 57 -40.83 10.44 18.63
N PHE A 58 -41.72 11.22 17.97
CA PHE A 58 -42.72 12.05 18.64
C PHE A 58 -44.17 11.75 18.29
N SER A 59 -44.47 10.74 17.43
CA SER A 59 -45.86 10.45 16.99
C SER A 59 -46.44 9.17 17.61
N ASP A 60 -47.78 9.11 17.77
CA ASP A 60 -48.54 7.93 18.24
C ASP A 60 -48.71 6.87 17.14
N ASP A 61 -48.95 5.58 17.53
CA ASP A 61 -48.71 4.40 16.67
C ASP A 61 -49.41 4.35 15.29
N LEU A 62 -50.64 4.80 15.11
CA LEU A 62 -51.37 4.64 13.85
C LEU A 62 -51.14 5.77 12.85
N SER A 63 -51.12 7.03 13.31
CA SER A 63 -50.81 8.18 12.48
C SER A 63 -49.33 8.22 12.05
N ARG A 64 -48.49 7.62 12.85
CA ARG A 64 -47.01 7.44 12.62
C ARG A 64 -46.71 6.67 11.34
N GLN A 65 -47.40 5.54 11.12
CA GLN A 65 -47.16 4.68 9.97
C GLN A 65 -47.52 5.39 8.66
N ILE A 66 -48.67 6.04 8.59
CA ILE A 66 -49.15 6.74 7.39
C ILE A 66 -48.27 7.93 7.03
N GLU A 67 -47.85 8.69 8.04
CA GLU A 67 -46.92 9.82 7.83
C GLU A 67 -45.55 9.34 7.38
N GLN A 68 -45.06 8.24 7.94
CA GLN A 68 -43.77 7.64 7.61
C GLN A 68 -43.74 7.09 6.18
N ASP A 69 -44.81 6.44 5.74
CA ASP A 69 -44.94 5.93 4.37
C ASP A 69 -44.96 7.08 3.35
N LYS A 70 -45.65 8.19 3.64
CA LYS A 70 -45.62 9.40 2.80
C LYS A 70 -44.22 10.04 2.70
N LEU A 71 -43.53 10.14 3.84
CA LEU A 71 -42.19 10.72 3.86
C LEU A 71 -41.17 9.82 3.13
N THR A 72 -41.32 8.49 3.25
CA THR A 72 -40.51 7.51 2.52
C THR A 72 -40.69 7.63 1.01
N LEU A 73 -41.96 7.69 0.53
CA LEU A 73 -42.25 7.89 -0.89
C LEU A 73 -41.68 9.22 -1.42
N GLN A 74 -41.75 10.28 -0.59
CA GLN A 74 -41.19 11.57 -0.97
C GLN A 74 -39.64 11.51 -1.07
N LEU A 75 -38.99 10.84 -0.12
CA LEU A 75 -37.53 10.62 -0.16
C LEU A 75 -37.10 9.80 -1.39
N ASP A 76 -37.82 8.75 -1.72
CA ASP A 76 -37.55 7.92 -2.90
C ASP A 76 -37.66 8.74 -4.20
N ARG A 77 -38.68 9.59 -4.30
CA ARG A 77 -38.86 10.49 -5.45
C ARG A 77 -37.71 11.48 -5.58
N LEU A 78 -37.38 12.18 -4.48
CA LEU A 78 -36.29 13.16 -4.46
C LEU A 78 -34.93 12.50 -4.73
N SER A 79 -34.72 11.29 -4.19
CA SER A 79 -33.49 10.52 -4.44
C SER A 79 -33.34 10.15 -5.91
N LYS A 80 -34.43 9.74 -6.58
CA LYS A 80 -34.42 9.47 -8.02
C LYS A 80 -34.15 10.75 -8.83
N GLU A 81 -34.82 11.85 -8.48
CA GLU A 81 -34.59 13.13 -9.15
C GLU A 81 -33.15 13.60 -9.03
N TYR A 82 -32.54 13.40 -7.84
CA TYR A 82 -31.11 13.71 -7.62
C TYR A 82 -30.20 12.84 -8.50
N ASP A 83 -30.43 11.51 -8.55
CA ASP A 83 -29.64 10.61 -9.37
C ASP A 83 -29.79 10.90 -10.88
N GLU A 84 -30.99 11.25 -11.36
CA GLU A 84 -31.24 11.68 -12.75
C GLU A 84 -30.49 12.97 -13.09
N GLN A 85 -30.38 13.94 -12.16
CA GLN A 85 -29.58 15.14 -12.38
C GLN A 85 -28.08 14.84 -12.43
N LEU A 86 -27.59 13.93 -11.58
CA LEU A 86 -26.20 13.47 -11.64
C LEU A 86 -25.88 12.77 -12.96
N GLU A 87 -26.77 11.88 -13.42
CA GLU A 87 -26.61 11.17 -14.69
C GLU A 87 -26.50 12.11 -15.89
N LYS A 88 -27.30 13.19 -15.93
CA LYS A 88 -27.21 14.24 -16.97
C LYS A 88 -25.84 14.93 -17.01
N LEU A 89 -25.12 14.96 -15.88
CA LEU A 89 -23.77 15.51 -15.76
C LEU A 89 -22.68 14.45 -15.95
N GLY A 90 -23.05 13.18 -16.18
CA GLY A 90 -22.12 12.07 -16.26
C GLY A 90 -21.49 11.72 -14.89
N LEU A 91 -22.15 12.07 -13.80
CA LEU A 91 -21.68 11.87 -12.43
C LEU A 91 -22.51 10.82 -11.68
N THR A 92 -21.94 10.32 -10.61
CA THR A 92 -22.58 9.43 -9.66
C THR A 92 -22.36 9.93 -8.23
N ARG A 93 -23.11 9.43 -7.26
CA ARG A 93 -22.89 9.75 -5.83
C ARG A 93 -21.48 9.41 -5.35
N LYS A 94 -20.85 8.39 -5.93
CA LYS A 94 -19.48 7.98 -5.60
C LYS A 94 -18.42 9.02 -5.97
N ASP A 95 -18.70 9.87 -6.95
CA ASP A 95 -17.78 10.93 -7.36
C ASP A 95 -17.59 12.00 -6.27
N PHE A 96 -18.52 12.09 -5.33
CA PHE A 96 -18.45 12.97 -4.17
C PHE A 96 -17.85 12.31 -2.93
N GLU A 97 -17.53 11.02 -3.00
CA GLU A 97 -16.87 10.34 -1.89
C GLU A 97 -15.38 10.66 -1.83
N PRO A 98 -14.79 10.75 -0.62
CA PRO A 98 -13.35 10.94 -0.49
C PRO A 98 -12.56 9.81 -1.14
N LYS A 99 -11.58 10.14 -1.96
CA LYS A 99 -10.66 9.19 -2.60
C LYS A 99 -9.47 8.94 -1.68
N TYR A 100 -9.54 7.84 -0.93
CA TYR A 100 -8.48 7.43 -0.03
C TYR A 100 -7.38 6.67 -0.76
N GLU A 101 -6.12 6.78 -0.29
CA GLU A 101 -5.00 5.98 -0.84
C GLU A 101 -5.14 4.49 -0.49
N CYS A 102 -5.70 4.19 0.68
CA CYS A 102 -5.95 2.82 1.12
C CYS A 102 -7.45 2.55 1.28
N ASP A 103 -8.02 1.75 0.38
CA ASP A 103 -9.44 1.37 0.43
C ASP A 103 -9.80 0.55 1.67
N LYS A 104 -8.87 -0.24 2.21
CA LYS A 104 -9.12 -1.12 3.36
C LYS A 104 -9.35 -0.34 4.66
N CYS A 105 -8.50 0.64 4.94
CA CYS A 105 -8.59 1.42 6.19
C CYS A 105 -9.09 2.85 5.98
N LYS A 106 -9.28 3.30 4.72
CA LYS A 106 -9.67 4.67 4.38
C LYS A 106 -8.75 5.71 5.06
N ASP A 107 -7.44 5.45 4.96
CA ASP A 107 -6.34 6.23 5.51
C ASP A 107 -6.44 6.51 7.02
N THR A 108 -7.11 5.63 7.77
CA THR A 108 -7.07 5.68 9.24
C THR A 108 -5.84 4.98 9.81
N GLY A 109 -5.20 4.11 9.04
CA GLY A 109 -4.14 3.22 9.52
C GLY A 109 -4.64 1.97 10.26
N TYR A 110 -5.97 1.83 10.48
CA TYR A 110 -6.55 0.75 11.29
C TYR A 110 -7.79 0.15 10.65
N ILE A 111 -7.99 -1.15 10.89
CA ILE A 111 -9.21 -1.89 10.58
C ILE A 111 -9.73 -2.48 11.89
N GLY A 112 -10.77 -1.85 12.46
CA GLY A 112 -11.18 -2.12 13.84
C GLY A 112 -10.03 -1.84 14.81
N ASN A 113 -9.64 -2.83 15.61
CA ASN A 113 -8.53 -2.73 16.58
C ASN A 113 -7.17 -3.22 16.03
N LYS A 114 -7.09 -3.56 14.74
CA LYS A 114 -5.86 -4.06 14.13
C LYS A 114 -5.21 -2.99 13.25
N ILE A 115 -3.88 -2.94 13.27
CA ILE A 115 -3.09 -2.09 12.37
C ILE A 115 -3.29 -2.58 10.93
N CYS A 116 -3.57 -1.66 10.01
CA CYS A 116 -3.67 -1.97 8.60
C CYS A 116 -2.27 -2.25 8.00
N SER A 117 -2.19 -3.15 7.03
CA SER A 117 -0.94 -3.46 6.34
C SER A 117 -0.25 -2.22 5.74
N CYS A 118 -1.02 -1.27 5.18
CA CYS A 118 -0.47 -0.02 4.66
C CYS A 118 0.23 0.81 5.75
N PHE A 119 -0.33 0.86 6.96
CA PHE A 119 0.27 1.58 8.08
C PHE A 119 1.49 0.83 8.64
N LYS A 120 1.41 -0.51 8.74
CA LYS A 120 2.58 -1.36 9.10
C LYS A 120 3.76 -1.07 8.16
N GLN A 121 3.49 -1.04 6.84
CA GLN A 121 4.51 -0.74 5.84
C GLN A 121 5.03 0.70 5.94
N ALA A 122 4.17 1.68 6.19
CA ALA A 122 4.59 3.06 6.37
C ALA A 122 5.52 3.24 7.59
N LEU A 123 5.27 2.52 8.69
CA LEU A 123 6.17 2.48 9.86
C LEU A 123 7.54 1.91 9.50
N ILE A 124 7.58 0.83 8.72
CA ILE A 124 8.82 0.23 8.23
C ILE A 124 9.57 1.21 7.32
N ASN A 125 8.88 1.82 6.37
CA ASN A 125 9.48 2.79 5.44
C ASN A 125 10.07 4.00 6.18
N GLU A 126 9.39 4.51 7.20
CA GLU A 126 9.90 5.63 7.99
C GLU A 126 11.10 5.23 8.86
N ALA A 127 11.12 4.02 9.42
CA ALA A 127 12.25 3.50 10.16
C ALA A 127 13.48 3.28 9.26
N TYR A 128 13.25 2.89 8.01
CA TYR A 128 14.31 2.62 7.02
C TYR A 128 14.31 3.66 5.89
N LYS A 129 14.39 4.95 6.23
CA LYS A 129 14.36 6.08 5.26
C LYS A 129 15.36 6.00 4.11
N GLN A 130 16.46 5.26 4.27
CA GLN A 130 17.47 5.06 3.24
C GLN A 130 17.19 3.84 2.35
N SER A 131 16.02 3.20 2.51
CA SER A 131 15.64 2.04 1.69
C SER A 131 15.30 2.44 0.26
N ASN A 132 15.59 1.57 -0.71
CA ASN A 132 15.23 1.76 -2.12
C ASN A 132 13.72 1.64 -2.42
N ILE A 133 12.88 1.47 -1.40
CA ILE A 133 11.41 1.31 -1.49
C ILE A 133 10.72 2.46 -2.25
N PHE A 134 11.31 3.66 -2.30
CA PHE A 134 10.71 4.80 -3.03
C PHE A 134 10.56 4.59 -4.54
N LYS A 135 11.35 3.70 -5.16
CA LYS A 135 11.25 3.38 -6.60
C LYS A 135 10.16 2.38 -6.94
N ILE A 136 9.58 1.70 -5.95
CA ILE A 136 8.58 0.63 -6.13
C ILE A 136 7.32 1.11 -6.87
N LYS A 137 6.95 2.40 -6.77
CA LYS A 137 5.77 2.94 -7.48
C LYS A 137 5.92 2.85 -8.99
N ASP A 138 7.14 3.02 -9.49
CA ASP A 138 7.44 3.10 -10.93
C ASP A 138 8.01 1.79 -11.47
N GLU A 139 8.59 0.95 -10.62
CA GLU A 139 9.23 -0.33 -10.96
C GLU A 139 8.41 -1.50 -10.39
N ASN A 140 7.49 -2.02 -11.20
CA ASN A 140 6.59 -3.13 -10.86
C ASN A 140 6.39 -4.09 -12.04
N PHE A 141 5.70 -5.22 -11.85
CA PHE A 141 5.47 -6.21 -12.92
C PHE A 141 4.63 -5.69 -14.08
N GLU A 142 3.85 -4.64 -13.91
CA GLU A 142 3.01 -4.03 -14.96
C GLU A 142 3.85 -3.12 -15.87
N THR A 143 4.88 -2.46 -15.30
CA THR A 143 5.80 -1.59 -16.02
C THR A 143 7.02 -2.32 -16.60
N PHE A 144 7.08 -3.65 -16.42
CA PHE A 144 8.20 -4.46 -16.90
C PHE A 144 8.24 -4.50 -18.42
N ASP A 145 9.29 -3.95 -19.03
CA ASP A 145 9.45 -3.87 -20.48
C ASP A 145 10.38 -4.98 -21.03
N PHE A 146 9.82 -5.88 -21.79
CA PHE A 146 10.55 -6.95 -22.46
C PHE A 146 11.39 -6.45 -23.66
N GLY A 147 11.15 -5.25 -24.16
CA GLY A 147 11.86 -4.68 -25.30
C GLY A 147 13.37 -4.49 -25.11
N TYR A 148 13.83 -4.50 -23.85
CA TYR A 148 15.26 -4.46 -23.53
C TYR A 148 16.01 -5.78 -23.77
N TYR A 149 15.30 -6.89 -24.01
CA TYR A 149 15.88 -8.22 -24.10
C TYR A 149 15.79 -8.80 -25.51
N SER A 150 16.93 -9.23 -26.05
CA SER A 150 16.99 -9.80 -27.41
C SER A 150 16.21 -11.12 -27.50
N SER A 151 15.44 -11.26 -28.58
CA SER A 151 14.79 -12.53 -28.94
C SER A 151 15.72 -13.50 -29.70
N THR A 152 16.95 -13.06 -30.03
CA THR A 152 17.91 -13.88 -30.76
C THR A 152 18.54 -14.89 -29.82
N ASN A 153 18.47 -16.16 -30.20
CA ASN A 153 19.19 -17.24 -29.48
C ASN A 153 20.63 -17.30 -29.97
N ASP A 154 21.57 -16.86 -29.17
CA ASP A 154 23.01 -16.87 -29.44
C ASP A 154 23.77 -17.29 -28.18
N LYS A 155 24.02 -18.60 -28.05
CA LYS A 155 24.72 -19.20 -26.93
C LYS A 155 26.14 -18.66 -26.77
N GLN A 156 26.84 -18.36 -27.87
CA GLN A 156 28.22 -17.85 -27.81
C GLN A 156 28.26 -16.45 -27.21
N LYS A 157 27.26 -15.61 -27.56
CA LYS A 157 27.18 -14.24 -27.09
C LYS A 157 26.62 -14.14 -25.66
N TYR A 158 25.61 -14.91 -25.35
CA TYR A 158 24.85 -14.75 -24.09
C TYR A 158 25.19 -15.80 -23.02
N GLY A 159 25.91 -16.85 -23.36
CA GLY A 159 26.29 -17.91 -22.43
C GLY A 159 25.15 -18.84 -21.97
N ILE A 160 23.92 -18.67 -22.54
CA ILE A 160 22.72 -19.42 -22.18
C ILE A 160 22.11 -20.10 -23.42
N GLU A 161 21.40 -21.19 -23.20
CA GLU A 161 20.75 -21.98 -24.28
C GLU A 161 19.51 -21.30 -24.86
N LYS A 162 18.87 -20.43 -24.10
CA LYS A 162 17.68 -19.69 -24.48
C LYS A 162 18.04 -18.28 -24.92
N SER A 163 17.15 -17.62 -25.65
CA SER A 163 17.30 -16.18 -25.87
C SER A 163 17.19 -15.41 -24.55
N PRO A 164 17.81 -14.21 -24.45
CA PRO A 164 17.64 -13.33 -23.28
C PRO A 164 16.17 -13.05 -22.94
N LEU A 165 15.31 -12.89 -23.94
CA LEU A 165 13.87 -12.68 -23.78
C LEU A 165 13.19 -13.90 -23.12
N GLU A 166 13.42 -15.10 -23.62
CA GLU A 166 12.85 -16.31 -23.02
C GLU A 166 13.37 -16.55 -21.60
N ASN A 167 14.63 -16.25 -21.37
CA ASN A 167 15.24 -16.41 -20.05
C ASN A 167 14.63 -15.43 -19.03
N ILE A 168 14.52 -14.15 -19.39
CA ILE A 168 13.96 -13.14 -18.47
C ILE A 168 12.45 -13.34 -18.24
N ASP A 169 11.70 -13.83 -19.23
CA ASP A 169 10.29 -14.18 -19.04
C ASP A 169 10.12 -15.30 -18.00
N ALA A 170 10.98 -16.33 -18.06
CA ALA A 170 10.99 -17.40 -17.07
C ALA A 170 11.36 -16.89 -15.66
N ILE A 171 12.38 -16.02 -15.55
CA ILE A 171 12.80 -15.43 -14.28
C ILE A 171 11.70 -14.50 -13.72
N ARG A 172 11.06 -13.67 -14.56
CA ARG A 172 9.95 -12.81 -14.18
C ARG A 172 8.78 -13.63 -13.63
N LYS A 173 8.37 -14.71 -14.30
CA LYS A 173 7.30 -15.61 -13.83
C LYS A 173 7.66 -16.25 -12.48
N LEU A 174 8.90 -16.67 -12.29
CA LEU A 174 9.38 -17.22 -11.03
C LEU A 174 9.34 -16.17 -9.93
N ALA A 175 9.80 -14.93 -10.20
CA ALA A 175 9.78 -13.83 -9.25
C ALA A 175 8.33 -13.43 -8.87
N TYR A 176 7.41 -13.42 -9.84
CA TYR A 176 6.00 -13.16 -9.60
C TYR A 176 5.37 -14.26 -8.72
N ASN A 177 5.60 -15.54 -9.04
CA ASN A 177 5.12 -16.65 -8.22
C ASN A 177 5.70 -16.61 -6.81
N PHE A 178 6.98 -16.26 -6.67
CA PHE A 178 7.61 -16.09 -5.37
C PHE A 178 6.89 -15.05 -4.52
N SER A 179 6.58 -13.87 -5.06
CA SER A 179 5.90 -12.81 -4.32
C SER A 179 4.48 -13.18 -3.85
N HIS A 180 3.86 -14.21 -4.47
CA HIS A 180 2.52 -14.70 -4.13
C HIS A 180 2.49 -15.89 -3.16
N ASN A 181 3.65 -16.43 -2.81
CA ASN A 181 3.75 -17.62 -1.98
C ASN A 181 4.77 -17.44 -0.84
N LEU A 182 4.87 -16.22 -0.27
CA LEU A 182 5.82 -15.92 0.79
C LEU A 182 5.55 -16.74 2.07
N ASP A 183 4.30 -17.08 2.33
CA ASP A 183 3.87 -17.89 3.49
C ASP A 183 4.05 -19.41 3.29
N ASP A 184 4.43 -19.86 2.08
CA ASP A 184 4.63 -21.29 1.83
C ASP A 184 5.96 -21.76 2.44
N PRO A 185 5.96 -22.67 3.43
CA PRO A 185 7.19 -23.20 4.02
C PRO A 185 8.11 -23.91 3.03
N ALA A 186 7.59 -24.37 1.89
CA ALA A 186 8.37 -24.98 0.82
C ALA A 186 9.04 -23.94 -0.08
N GLN A 187 8.67 -22.66 0.04
CA GLN A 187 9.21 -21.56 -0.76
C GLN A 187 10.66 -21.29 -0.37
N LYS A 188 11.54 -21.36 -1.38
CA LYS A 188 12.96 -21.08 -1.20
C LYS A 188 13.26 -19.62 -1.47
N ASN A 189 14.31 -19.10 -0.83
CA ASN A 189 14.80 -17.75 -1.11
C ASN A 189 15.20 -17.58 -2.59
N LEU A 190 15.06 -16.36 -3.11
CA LEU A 190 15.54 -15.99 -4.44
C LEU A 190 16.92 -15.35 -4.37
N LEU A 191 17.80 -15.72 -5.30
CA LEU A 191 19.08 -15.06 -5.53
C LEU A 191 19.16 -14.66 -7.00
N PHE A 192 19.18 -13.33 -7.25
CA PHE A 192 19.41 -12.77 -8.59
C PHE A 192 20.90 -12.55 -8.81
N THR A 193 21.47 -13.25 -9.80
CA THR A 193 22.87 -13.08 -10.19
C THR A 193 23.00 -12.65 -11.64
N GLY A 194 24.10 -11.99 -11.98
CA GLY A 194 24.37 -11.54 -13.35
C GLY A 194 25.03 -10.16 -13.38
N SER A 195 25.50 -9.75 -14.55
CA SER A 195 26.18 -8.47 -14.77
C SER A 195 25.32 -7.27 -14.42
N THR A 196 25.93 -6.11 -14.20
CA THR A 196 25.24 -4.84 -13.98
C THR A 196 24.37 -4.49 -15.20
N GLY A 197 23.21 -3.87 -14.96
CA GLY A 197 22.29 -3.43 -16.02
C GLY A 197 21.34 -4.50 -16.57
N LEU A 198 21.34 -5.73 -16.02
CA LEU A 198 20.43 -6.81 -16.47
C LEU A 198 19.03 -6.78 -15.81
N GLY A 199 18.71 -5.77 -15.01
CA GLY A 199 17.38 -5.62 -14.42
C GLY A 199 17.17 -6.33 -13.06
N LYS A 200 18.26 -6.76 -12.37
CA LYS A 200 18.15 -7.42 -11.05
C LYS A 200 17.40 -6.56 -10.03
N THR A 201 17.83 -5.30 -9.85
CA THR A 201 17.18 -4.33 -8.94
C THR A 201 15.75 -4.05 -9.35
N PHE A 202 15.45 -3.91 -10.65
CA PHE A 202 14.09 -3.74 -11.15
C PHE A 202 13.19 -4.93 -10.77
N LEU A 203 13.66 -6.17 -10.96
CA LEU A 203 12.92 -7.36 -10.55
C LEU A 203 12.73 -7.44 -9.04
N ALA A 204 13.73 -7.06 -8.25
CA ALA A 204 13.60 -6.98 -6.79
C ALA A 204 12.53 -5.96 -6.37
N ASN A 205 12.48 -4.79 -7.04
CA ASN A 205 11.42 -3.80 -6.84
C ASN A 205 10.04 -4.34 -7.26
N CYS A 206 9.93 -5.10 -8.37
CA CYS A 206 8.68 -5.75 -8.76
C CYS A 206 8.17 -6.73 -7.68
N VAL A 207 9.07 -7.54 -7.12
CA VAL A 207 8.74 -8.48 -6.03
C VAL A 207 8.27 -7.72 -4.79
N ALA A 208 8.98 -6.66 -4.41
CA ALA A 208 8.62 -5.81 -3.28
C ALA A 208 7.25 -5.15 -3.47
N ALA A 209 7.01 -4.56 -4.66
CA ALA A 209 5.73 -3.93 -5.00
C ALA A 209 4.56 -4.90 -4.88
N GLU A 210 4.73 -6.11 -5.40
CA GLU A 210 3.68 -7.12 -5.39
C GLU A 210 3.41 -7.66 -3.99
N ALA A 211 4.46 -7.93 -3.18
CA ALA A 211 4.33 -8.31 -1.78
C ALA A 211 3.57 -7.24 -0.96
N ILE A 212 3.90 -5.96 -1.14
CA ILE A 212 3.20 -4.85 -0.47
C ILE A 212 1.72 -4.78 -0.89
N LYS A 213 1.39 -4.98 -2.18
CA LYS A 213 -0.01 -5.04 -2.66
C LYS A 213 -0.81 -6.12 -1.92
N GLN A 214 -0.19 -7.26 -1.64
CA GLN A 214 -0.83 -8.36 -0.90
C GLN A 214 -0.95 -8.08 0.60
N GLY A 215 -0.25 -7.06 1.09
CA GLY A 215 -0.30 -6.64 2.49
C GLY A 215 0.85 -7.19 3.32
N GLU A 216 1.86 -7.77 2.66
CA GLU A 216 3.06 -8.25 3.30
C GLU A 216 3.99 -7.10 3.72
N SER A 217 4.72 -7.30 4.79
CA SER A 217 5.72 -6.34 5.27
C SER A 217 7.05 -6.57 4.56
N VAL A 218 7.62 -5.48 4.01
CA VAL A 218 8.86 -5.55 3.22
C VAL A 218 9.92 -4.61 3.78
N ILE A 219 11.12 -5.12 4.00
CA ILE A 219 12.35 -4.33 4.16
C ILE A 219 13.18 -4.49 2.90
N TYR A 220 13.46 -3.37 2.21
CA TYR A 220 14.35 -3.34 1.06
C TYR A 220 15.54 -2.44 1.36
N GLN A 221 16.74 -3.00 1.45
CA GLN A 221 17.94 -2.26 1.78
C GLN A 221 19.13 -2.77 0.99
N THR A 222 20.08 -1.90 0.71
CA THR A 222 21.38 -2.37 0.22
C THR A 222 22.11 -3.10 1.33
N ALA A 223 22.76 -4.21 0.99
CA ALA A 223 23.47 -5.04 1.96
C ALA A 223 24.51 -4.26 2.79
N PRO A 224 25.32 -3.36 2.19
CA PRO A 224 26.25 -2.51 2.93
C PRO A 224 25.58 -1.77 4.09
N ILE A 225 24.54 -1.01 3.79
CA ILE A 225 23.84 -0.16 4.77
C ILE A 225 23.21 -0.99 5.87
N LEU A 226 22.54 -2.11 5.52
CA LEU A 226 21.91 -2.96 6.52
C LEU A 226 22.93 -3.63 7.44
N LEU A 227 23.98 -4.22 6.87
CA LEU A 227 24.99 -4.92 7.64
C LEU A 227 25.79 -3.99 8.55
N ASP A 228 26.08 -2.75 8.11
CA ASP A 228 26.70 -1.74 8.98
C ASP A 228 25.81 -1.41 10.18
N LYS A 229 24.52 -1.15 9.96
CA LYS A 229 23.56 -0.91 11.05
C LYS A 229 23.50 -2.07 12.04
N MET A 230 23.50 -3.31 11.54
CA MET A 230 23.45 -4.50 12.39
C MET A 230 24.71 -4.68 13.22
N VAL A 231 25.89 -4.47 12.63
CA VAL A 231 27.17 -4.52 13.32
C VAL A 231 27.23 -3.42 14.37
N ASP A 232 26.87 -2.19 14.02
CA ASP A 232 26.82 -1.06 14.96
C ASP A 232 25.90 -1.34 16.15
N TYR A 233 24.69 -1.85 15.89
CA TYR A 233 23.77 -2.24 16.95
C TYR A 233 24.35 -3.31 17.85
N LYS A 234 25.01 -4.33 17.28
CA LYS A 234 25.59 -5.43 18.06
C LYS A 234 26.65 -4.98 19.05
N PHE A 235 27.51 -4.04 18.66
CA PHE A 235 28.61 -3.53 19.47
C PHE A 235 28.24 -2.31 20.33
N LYS A 236 27.03 -1.78 20.21
CA LYS A 236 26.57 -0.63 21.00
C LYS A 236 26.26 -1.04 22.44
N PHE A 237 26.86 -0.33 23.43
CA PHE A 237 26.65 -0.62 24.85
C PHE A 237 25.28 -0.18 25.37
N ASN A 238 24.81 1.01 24.99
CA ASN A 238 23.52 1.57 25.43
C ASN A 238 22.53 1.53 24.30
N LYS A 239 21.79 0.43 24.15
CA LYS A 239 20.78 0.25 23.13
C LYS A 239 19.47 0.88 23.61
N THR A 240 18.86 1.70 22.77
CA THR A 240 17.50 2.19 23.01
C THR A 240 16.47 1.12 22.62
N GLU A 241 15.27 1.19 23.18
CA GLU A 241 14.18 0.28 22.81
C GLU A 241 13.83 0.39 21.31
N ALA A 242 13.87 1.62 20.76
CA ALA A 242 13.63 1.84 19.34
C ALA A 242 14.66 1.15 18.42
N GLU A 243 15.94 1.18 18.80
CA GLU A 243 17.01 0.49 18.05
C GLU A 243 16.88 -1.03 18.14
N ARG A 244 16.42 -1.53 19.29
CA ARG A 244 16.13 -2.94 19.47
C ARG A 244 14.97 -3.40 18.57
N GLU A 245 13.86 -2.67 18.60
CA GLU A 245 12.73 -2.94 17.71
C GLU A 245 13.12 -2.88 16.23
N GLU A 246 13.98 -1.93 15.83
CA GLU A 246 14.48 -1.83 14.46
C GLU A 246 15.31 -3.06 14.08
N TYR A 247 16.22 -3.51 14.95
CA TYR A 247 17.02 -4.70 14.73
C TYR A 247 16.16 -5.98 14.63
N GLU A 248 15.20 -6.16 15.55
CA GLU A 248 14.31 -7.34 15.59
C GLU A 248 13.41 -7.40 14.34
N LYS A 249 12.95 -6.27 13.82
CA LYS A 249 12.13 -6.22 12.59
C LYS A 249 12.79 -6.82 11.34
N ILE A 250 14.12 -6.84 11.27
CA ILE A 250 14.84 -7.47 10.17
C ILE A 250 14.54 -8.98 10.09
N PHE A 251 14.29 -9.59 11.24
CA PHE A 251 13.98 -11.02 11.34
C PHE A 251 12.49 -11.32 11.17
N ASP A 252 11.61 -10.35 11.50
CA ASP A 252 10.16 -10.54 11.58
C ASP A 252 9.40 -10.11 10.32
N VAL A 253 10.02 -9.37 9.39
CA VAL A 253 9.34 -8.96 8.15
C VAL A 253 9.08 -10.16 7.23
N ASP A 254 7.97 -10.11 6.52
CA ASP A 254 7.57 -11.20 5.62
C ASP A 254 8.57 -11.35 4.46
N LEU A 255 9.08 -10.22 3.93
CA LEU A 255 10.09 -10.18 2.87
C LEU A 255 11.26 -9.24 3.22
N LEU A 256 12.47 -9.78 3.23
CA LEU A 256 13.71 -9.01 3.32
C LEU A 256 14.44 -9.05 1.98
N ILE A 257 14.69 -7.89 1.37
CA ILE A 257 15.47 -7.75 0.13
C ILE A 257 16.82 -7.10 0.47
N LEU A 258 17.90 -7.81 0.14
CA LEU A 258 19.27 -7.34 0.24
C LEU A 258 19.81 -7.11 -1.17
N ASP A 259 19.93 -5.85 -1.56
CA ASP A 259 20.50 -5.46 -2.86
C ASP A 259 22.00 -5.16 -2.72
N ASP A 260 22.73 -5.22 -3.83
CA ASP A 260 24.15 -4.91 -3.92
C ASP A 260 25.05 -5.72 -2.96
N LEU A 261 24.86 -7.03 -2.90
CA LEU A 261 25.66 -7.93 -2.07
C LEU A 261 27.17 -7.93 -2.41
N GLU A 262 27.53 -7.60 -3.66
CA GLU A 262 28.90 -7.69 -4.17
C GLU A 262 29.72 -6.39 -4.02
N THR A 263 29.10 -5.28 -3.62
CA THR A 263 29.75 -3.96 -3.69
C THR A 263 30.68 -3.64 -2.54
N GLU A 264 30.82 -4.51 -1.53
CA GLU A 264 31.62 -4.25 -0.34
C GLU A 264 32.65 -5.32 0.00
N ALA A 265 33.74 -4.82 0.62
CA ALA A 265 34.68 -5.66 1.35
C ALA A 265 33.96 -6.24 2.60
N MET A 266 33.46 -7.45 2.47
CA MET A 266 32.85 -8.19 3.59
C MET A 266 33.91 -8.49 4.64
N ASN A 267 33.86 -7.78 5.78
CA ASN A 267 34.64 -8.16 6.94
C ASN A 267 33.97 -9.28 7.73
N SER A 268 34.69 -9.90 8.66
CA SER A 268 34.19 -11.03 9.45
C SER A 268 32.92 -10.70 10.26
N ALA A 269 32.76 -9.47 10.73
CA ALA A 269 31.60 -9.02 11.47
C ALA A 269 30.35 -8.94 10.57
N LYS A 270 30.44 -8.31 9.40
CA LYS A 270 29.36 -8.23 8.40
C LYS A 270 28.97 -9.63 7.90
N PHE A 271 29.95 -10.47 7.63
CA PHE A 271 29.69 -11.86 7.22
C PHE A 271 28.94 -12.65 8.31
N SER A 272 29.33 -12.45 9.58
CA SER A 272 28.64 -13.08 10.72
C SER A 272 27.19 -12.61 10.81
N GLU A 273 26.90 -11.32 10.59
CA GLU A 273 25.52 -10.79 10.63
C GLU A 273 24.69 -11.27 9.43
N LEU A 274 25.26 -11.30 8.22
CA LEU A 274 24.58 -11.88 7.06
C LEU A 274 24.23 -13.36 7.29
N PHE A 275 25.17 -14.12 7.84
CA PHE A 275 24.93 -15.53 8.18
C PHE A 275 23.84 -15.67 9.25
N ASN A 276 23.84 -14.79 10.26
CA ASN A 276 22.79 -14.76 11.30
C ASN A 276 21.41 -14.46 10.71
N ILE A 277 21.31 -13.48 9.79
CA ILE A 277 20.06 -13.17 9.09
C ILE A 277 19.54 -14.41 8.35
N LEU A 278 20.41 -15.01 7.52
CA LEU A 278 20.01 -16.15 6.68
C LEU A 278 19.57 -17.35 7.53
N ASN A 279 20.31 -17.70 8.58
CA ASN A 279 19.95 -18.84 9.43
C ASN A 279 18.68 -18.59 10.24
N THR A 280 18.51 -17.39 10.80
CA THR A 280 17.32 -17.09 11.64
C THR A 280 16.05 -17.03 10.80
N ARG A 281 16.14 -16.59 9.54
CA ARG A 281 14.99 -16.52 8.63
C ARG A 281 14.71 -17.83 7.85
N LEU A 282 15.60 -18.81 7.93
CA LEU A 282 15.40 -20.16 7.34
C LEU A 282 14.73 -21.14 8.33
N LEU A 283 14.66 -20.78 9.62
CA LEU A 283 14.01 -21.58 10.68
C LEU A 283 12.54 -21.20 10.81
#